data_c27d5b8417c1100e87c0e2525acf2eaf
#
_entry.id   c27d5b8417c1100e87c0e2525acf2eaf
#
_cell.length_a   1.000
_cell.length_b   1.000
_cell.length_c   1.000
_cell.angle_alpha   90.00
_cell.angle_beta   90.00
_cell.angle_gamma   90.00
#
_symmetry.space_group_name_H-M   'P 1'
#
loop_
_entity.id
_entity.type
_entity.pdbx_description
1 polymer ?
#
loop_
_entity_poly.entity_id
_entity_poly.type
_entity_poly.pdbx_seq_one_letter_code
_entity_poly.pdbx_strand_id
1 'polypeptide(L)'
;PRIIAAALFGVALNMLTFFKGLSYTSPIMGAVLMVTTPMIVLILSAIIMKERMQKRKIFGIMLGLTGTITLILYGKSMVNAPNATLGNLLVFINAVSYGFYLIIVKKLMDKYNAFTFVKWIYTFGFIMVLPFGWNEFQAIEWSIVPTTIFLKIGFVVIFSTFLTYLLNLVSMRELKPTTVAVFIYLQPLFATIFAVSLGKDD
;
A
#
# COMPACT_ATOMS: atom_id res chain seq x y z
N PRO A 1 1.46 -22.69 3.87
CA PRO A 1 1.67 -21.72 4.98
C PRO A 1 2.17 -20.36 4.49
N ARG A 2 3.18 -20.28 3.59
CA ARG A 2 3.78 -19.00 3.16
C ARG A 2 2.84 -18.12 2.33
N ILE A 3 1.98 -18.70 1.49
CA ILE A 3 0.95 -17.95 0.74
C ILE A 3 -0.07 -17.35 1.70
N ILE A 4 -0.47 -18.08 2.73
CA ILE A 4 -1.38 -17.60 3.77
C ILE A 4 -0.73 -16.43 4.54
N ALA A 5 0.55 -16.52 4.89
CA ALA A 5 1.28 -15.41 5.49
C ALA A 5 1.36 -14.19 4.55
N ALA A 6 1.58 -14.41 3.24
CA ALA A 6 1.54 -13.32 2.26
C ALA A 6 0.14 -12.71 2.13
N ALA A 7 -0.94 -13.49 2.21
CA ALA A 7 -2.30 -12.99 2.24
C ALA A 7 -2.61 -12.19 3.51
N LEU A 8 -2.14 -12.66 4.66
CA LEU A 8 -2.28 -11.95 5.93
C LEU A 8 -1.60 -10.58 5.87
N PHE A 9 -0.30 -10.54 5.53
CA PHE A 9 0.48 -9.30 5.53
C PHE A 9 0.20 -8.40 4.32
N GLY A 10 -0.09 -8.97 3.14
CA GLY A 10 -0.28 -8.19 1.92
C GLY A 10 -1.73 -7.79 1.66
N VAL A 11 -2.70 -8.49 2.22
CA VAL A 11 -4.13 -8.21 1.99
C VAL A 11 -4.84 -7.91 3.30
N ALA A 12 -4.99 -8.89 4.20
CA ALA A 12 -5.87 -8.72 5.34
C ALA A 12 -5.38 -7.62 6.31
N LEU A 13 -4.23 -7.81 6.92
CA LEU A 13 -3.67 -6.83 7.86
C LEU A 13 -3.38 -5.51 7.16
N ASN A 14 -2.85 -5.56 5.93
CA ASN A 14 -2.52 -4.38 5.14
C ASN A 14 -3.77 -3.52 4.89
N MET A 15 -4.82 -4.07 4.28
CA MET A 15 -6.02 -3.31 3.93
C MET A 15 -6.81 -2.86 5.16
N LEU A 16 -7.01 -3.74 6.14
CA LEU A 16 -7.77 -3.40 7.34
C LEU A 16 -7.11 -2.26 8.13
N THR A 17 -5.79 -2.33 8.33
CA THR A 17 -5.08 -1.27 9.06
C THR A 17 -4.97 0.02 8.26
N PHE A 18 -4.86 -0.04 6.92
CA PHE A 18 -4.84 1.14 6.08
C PHE A 18 -6.17 1.88 6.10
N PHE A 19 -7.28 1.22 5.74
CA PHE A 19 -8.58 1.89 5.65
C PHE A 19 -9.07 2.37 7.03
N LYS A 20 -8.91 1.54 8.07
CA LYS A 20 -9.26 1.95 9.43
C LYS A 20 -8.34 3.07 9.94
N GLY A 21 -7.05 3.00 9.65
CA GLY A 21 -6.09 4.05 9.99
C GLY A 21 -6.45 5.37 9.31
N LEU A 22 -6.75 5.33 8.01
CA LEU A 22 -7.11 6.53 7.24
C LEU A 22 -8.43 7.15 7.70
N SER A 23 -9.37 6.39 8.25
CA SER A 23 -10.60 6.94 8.85
C SER A 23 -10.38 7.70 10.15
N TYR A 24 -9.24 7.50 10.82
CA TYR A 24 -8.88 8.14 12.09
C TYR A 24 -7.82 9.24 11.96
N THR A 25 -7.03 9.26 10.87
CA THR A 25 -6.00 10.27 10.62
C THR A 25 -6.32 11.10 9.37
N SER A 26 -5.53 12.14 9.12
CA SER A 26 -5.66 12.89 7.87
C SER A 26 -5.01 12.17 6.69
N PRO A 27 -5.52 12.35 5.45
CA PRO A 27 -4.90 11.79 4.24
C PRO A 27 -3.42 12.20 4.09
N ILE A 28 -3.07 13.43 4.48
CA ILE A 28 -1.70 13.94 4.45
C ILE A 28 -0.81 13.13 5.40
N MET A 29 -1.24 12.96 6.65
CA MET A 29 -0.46 12.20 7.63
C MET A 29 -0.35 10.73 7.23
N GLY A 30 -1.41 10.15 6.67
CA GLY A 30 -1.37 8.82 6.07
C GLY A 30 -0.31 8.72 4.96
N ALA A 31 -0.26 9.69 4.05
CA ALA A 31 0.74 9.75 2.99
C ALA A 31 2.17 9.89 3.55
N VAL A 32 2.40 10.77 4.55
CA VAL A 32 3.71 10.91 5.22
C VAL A 32 4.17 9.57 5.79
N LEU A 33 3.29 8.86 6.48
CA LEU A 33 3.63 7.57 7.07
C LEU A 33 3.94 6.50 6.00
N MET A 34 3.20 6.47 4.90
CA MET A 34 3.46 5.54 3.79
C MET A 34 4.84 5.79 3.13
N VAL A 35 5.34 7.02 3.14
CA VAL A 35 6.68 7.36 2.65
C VAL A 35 7.81 6.70 3.46
N THR A 36 7.53 6.26 4.70
CA THR A 36 8.50 5.49 5.50
C THR A 36 8.67 4.04 5.01
N THR A 37 7.75 3.54 4.18
CA THR A 37 7.76 2.14 3.70
C THR A 37 9.08 1.71 3.06
N PRO A 38 9.73 2.47 2.16
CA PRO A 38 11.00 2.04 1.57
C PRO A 38 12.12 1.87 2.61
N MET A 39 12.12 2.67 3.69
CA MET A 39 13.07 2.51 4.80
C MET A 39 12.79 1.21 5.56
N ILE A 40 11.53 0.95 5.87
CA ILE A 40 11.11 -0.30 6.54
C ILE A 40 11.51 -1.51 5.70
N VAL A 41 11.25 -1.49 4.40
CA VAL A 41 11.61 -2.57 3.48
C VAL A 41 13.13 -2.75 3.41
N LEU A 42 13.92 -1.66 3.40
CA LEU A 42 15.38 -1.74 3.44
C LEU A 42 15.86 -2.44 4.71
N ILE A 43 15.35 -2.04 5.87
CA ILE A 43 15.71 -2.63 7.17
C ILE A 43 15.31 -4.12 7.20
N LEU A 44 14.08 -4.44 6.83
CA LEU A 44 13.60 -5.83 6.80
C LEU A 44 14.38 -6.69 5.80
N SER A 45 14.73 -6.16 4.62
CA SER A 45 15.57 -6.86 3.64
C SER A 45 16.98 -7.12 4.17
N ALA A 46 17.56 -6.17 4.88
CA ALA A 46 18.88 -6.35 5.49
C ALA A 46 18.86 -7.45 6.56
N ILE A 47 17.84 -7.47 7.41
CA ILE A 47 17.72 -8.44 8.52
C ILE A 47 17.31 -9.83 8.01
N ILE A 48 16.24 -9.92 7.22
CA ILE A 48 15.62 -11.20 6.85
C ILE A 48 16.25 -11.84 5.62
N MET A 49 16.61 -11.02 4.63
CA MET A 49 17.24 -11.48 3.39
C MET A 49 18.76 -11.39 3.43
N LYS A 50 19.33 -10.81 4.49
CA LYS A 50 20.78 -10.52 4.62
C LYS A 50 21.31 -9.70 3.43
N GLU A 51 20.48 -8.82 2.89
CA GLU A 51 20.86 -7.92 1.80
C GLU A 51 21.88 -6.90 2.30
N ARG A 52 23.00 -6.75 1.59
CA ARG A 52 24.00 -5.75 1.97
C ARG A 52 23.45 -4.34 1.81
N MET A 53 23.50 -3.55 2.87
CA MET A 53 23.11 -2.14 2.88
C MET A 53 24.20 -1.31 2.18
N GLN A 54 23.97 -0.97 0.93
CA GLN A 54 24.86 -0.11 0.16
C GLN A 54 24.62 1.36 0.52
N LYS A 55 25.67 2.12 0.78
CA LYS A 55 25.59 3.56 1.11
C LYS A 55 24.79 4.36 0.07
N ARG A 56 24.92 4.03 -1.22
CA ARG A 56 24.17 4.67 -2.31
C ARG A 56 22.64 4.45 -2.19
N LYS A 57 22.22 3.24 -1.79
CA LYS A 57 20.79 2.94 -1.56
C LYS A 57 20.23 3.71 -0.38
N ILE A 58 20.97 3.73 0.73
CA ILE A 58 20.58 4.47 1.94
C ILE A 58 20.44 5.95 1.58
N PHE A 59 21.43 6.54 0.92
CA PHE A 59 21.39 7.94 0.51
C PHE A 59 20.18 8.23 -0.42
N GLY A 60 19.94 7.40 -1.42
CA GLY A 60 18.79 7.56 -2.33
C GLY A 60 17.44 7.48 -1.62
N ILE A 61 17.30 6.55 -0.67
CA ILE A 61 16.08 6.42 0.14
C ILE A 61 15.89 7.64 1.05
N MET A 62 16.96 8.13 1.69
CA MET A 62 16.89 9.34 2.50
C MET A 62 16.54 10.57 1.68
N LEU A 63 17.10 10.70 0.47
CA LEU A 63 16.79 11.81 -0.44
C LEU A 63 15.32 11.74 -0.90
N GLY A 64 14.83 10.55 -1.27
CA GLY A 64 13.43 10.34 -1.63
C GLY A 64 12.48 10.65 -0.47
N LEU A 65 12.83 10.19 0.74
CA LEU A 65 12.07 10.47 1.96
C LEU A 65 11.96 11.98 2.22
N THR A 66 13.08 12.71 2.20
CA THR A 66 13.09 14.16 2.43
C THR A 66 12.30 14.90 1.37
N GLY A 67 12.46 14.56 0.08
CA GLY A 67 11.72 15.16 -1.02
C GLY A 67 10.20 14.97 -0.87
N THR A 68 9.77 13.74 -0.56
CA THR A 68 8.34 13.45 -0.41
C THR A 68 7.74 14.11 0.83
N ILE A 69 8.45 14.11 1.97
CA ILE A 69 7.99 14.84 3.17
C ILE A 69 7.85 16.32 2.87
N THR A 70 8.81 16.92 2.15
CA THR A 70 8.75 18.33 1.76
C THR A 70 7.50 18.61 0.92
N LEU A 71 7.22 17.81 -0.12
CA LEU A 71 6.03 17.95 -0.96
C LEU A 71 4.72 17.87 -0.13
N ILE A 72 4.65 16.93 0.81
CA ILE A 72 3.45 16.72 1.62
C ILE A 72 3.24 17.83 2.63
N LEU A 73 4.31 18.34 3.27
CA LEU A 73 4.21 19.41 4.27
C LEU A 73 3.86 20.78 3.66
N TYR A 74 4.29 21.04 2.43
CA TYR A 74 3.93 22.28 1.71
C TYR A 74 2.58 22.19 1.00
N GLY A 75 1.95 21.00 0.90
CA GLY A 75 0.59 20.82 0.41
C GLY A 75 -0.44 21.31 1.46
N LYS A 76 -1.34 22.20 1.04
CA LYS A 76 -2.39 22.74 1.92
C LYS A 76 -3.52 21.74 2.12
N SER A 77 -3.69 21.16 3.31
CA SER A 77 -5.01 20.78 3.84
C SER A 77 -4.92 20.37 5.31
N MET A 78 -5.63 21.08 6.16
CA MET A 78 -5.91 20.64 7.53
C MET A 78 -7.32 20.03 7.56
N VAL A 79 -7.39 18.72 7.80
CA VAL A 79 -8.64 18.04 8.10
C VAL A 79 -8.60 17.63 9.57
N ASN A 80 -9.66 17.90 10.32
CA ASN A 80 -9.82 17.44 11.70
C ASN A 80 -9.82 15.90 11.73
N ALA A 81 -8.82 15.31 12.36
CA ALA A 81 -8.69 13.86 12.50
C ALA A 81 -9.33 13.39 13.82
N PRO A 82 -10.29 12.45 13.79
CA PRO A 82 -11.02 12.02 15.00
C PRO A 82 -10.12 11.39 16.08
N ASN A 83 -9.11 10.63 15.67
CA ASN A 83 -8.11 10.03 16.58
C ASN A 83 -6.78 9.82 15.84
N ALA A 84 -6.04 10.91 15.66
CA ALA A 84 -4.80 10.92 14.88
C ALA A 84 -3.77 9.90 15.39
N THR A 85 -3.63 9.73 16.69
CA THR A 85 -2.64 8.79 17.26
C THR A 85 -2.92 7.35 16.87
N LEU A 86 -4.16 6.90 17.03
CA LEU A 86 -4.57 5.55 16.62
C LEU A 86 -4.48 5.39 15.10
N GLY A 87 -4.94 6.37 14.34
CA GLY A 87 -4.87 6.37 12.89
C GLY A 87 -3.44 6.24 12.37
N ASN A 88 -2.53 7.04 12.92
CA ASN A 88 -1.12 7.01 12.57
C ASN A 88 -0.47 5.66 12.91
N LEU A 89 -0.79 5.08 14.06
CA LEU A 89 -0.29 3.75 14.45
C LEU A 89 -0.78 2.68 13.47
N LEU A 90 -2.05 2.71 13.08
CA LEU A 90 -2.61 1.74 12.13
C LEU A 90 -1.97 1.87 10.74
N VAL A 91 -1.76 3.10 10.23
CA VAL A 91 -1.06 3.31 8.96
C VAL A 91 0.41 2.89 9.05
N PHE A 92 1.08 3.09 10.17
CA PHE A 92 2.43 2.58 10.37
C PHE A 92 2.48 1.05 10.38
N ILE A 93 1.54 0.38 11.04
CA ILE A 93 1.39 -1.09 11.01
C ILE A 93 1.14 -1.56 9.57
N ASN A 94 0.33 -0.84 8.79
CA ASN A 94 0.15 -1.11 7.36
C ASN A 94 1.48 -1.07 6.60
N ALA A 95 2.29 -0.03 6.77
CA ALA A 95 3.59 0.11 6.11
C ALA A 95 4.54 -1.04 6.46
N VAL A 96 4.59 -1.44 7.74
CA VAL A 96 5.37 -2.60 8.21
C VAL A 96 4.85 -3.89 7.61
N SER A 97 3.52 -4.08 7.59
CA SER A 97 2.86 -5.24 7.00
C SER A 97 3.20 -5.40 5.51
N TYR A 98 3.12 -4.31 4.76
CA TYR A 98 3.52 -4.29 3.35
C TYR A 98 5.01 -4.65 3.16
N GLY A 99 5.89 -4.17 4.03
CA GLY A 99 7.30 -4.54 4.03
C GLY A 99 7.50 -6.06 4.19
N PHE A 100 6.84 -6.69 5.15
CA PHE A 100 6.87 -8.15 5.32
C PHE A 100 6.31 -8.88 4.10
N TYR A 101 5.21 -8.40 3.54
CA TYR A 101 4.63 -8.95 2.31
C TYR A 101 5.66 -8.98 1.17
N LEU A 102 6.33 -7.87 0.88
CA LEU A 102 7.34 -7.80 -0.19
C LEU A 102 8.49 -8.81 0.02
N ILE A 103 8.94 -8.99 1.25
CA ILE A 103 10.00 -9.96 1.60
C ILE A 103 9.52 -11.41 1.38
N ILE A 104 8.30 -11.73 1.82
CA ILE A 104 7.72 -13.06 1.67
C ILE A 104 7.51 -13.39 0.19
N VAL A 105 6.95 -12.43 -0.56
CA VAL A 105 6.64 -12.56 -1.98
C VAL A 105 7.89 -12.79 -2.81
N LYS A 106 8.98 -12.08 -2.58
CA LYS A 106 10.23 -12.26 -3.34
C LYS A 106 10.66 -13.74 -3.36
N LYS A 107 10.61 -14.41 -2.22
CA LYS A 107 10.96 -15.84 -2.12
C LYS A 107 9.95 -16.79 -2.79
N LEU A 108 8.72 -16.32 -3.02
CA LEU A 108 7.65 -17.13 -3.62
C LEU A 108 7.58 -16.94 -5.13
N MET A 109 7.98 -15.78 -5.65
CA MET A 109 7.95 -15.51 -7.09
C MET A 109 8.96 -16.34 -7.90
N ASP A 110 9.99 -16.85 -7.25
CA ASP A 110 10.91 -17.82 -7.86
C ASP A 110 10.27 -19.21 -8.08
N LYS A 111 9.15 -19.51 -7.40
CA LYS A 111 8.50 -20.83 -7.39
C LYS A 111 7.12 -20.85 -8.03
N TYR A 112 6.39 -19.75 -8.00
CA TYR A 112 4.98 -19.68 -8.41
C TYR A 112 4.77 -18.68 -9.55
N ASN A 113 3.81 -19.00 -10.42
CA ASN A 113 3.34 -18.04 -11.41
C ASN A 113 2.59 -16.90 -10.72
N ALA A 114 2.81 -15.65 -11.19
CA ALA A 114 2.21 -14.46 -10.59
C ALA A 114 0.67 -14.51 -10.57
N PHE A 115 0.02 -14.98 -11.64
CA PHE A 115 -1.45 -15.10 -11.70
C PHE A 115 -1.98 -16.11 -10.68
N THR A 116 -1.35 -17.29 -10.59
CA THR A 116 -1.72 -18.30 -9.60
C THR A 116 -1.54 -17.77 -8.17
N PHE A 117 -0.47 -17.03 -7.94
CA PHE A 117 -0.20 -16.44 -6.64
C PHE A 117 -1.24 -15.37 -6.28
N VAL A 118 -1.58 -14.46 -7.22
CA VAL A 118 -2.63 -13.44 -7.03
C VAL A 118 -3.97 -14.10 -6.67
N LYS A 119 -4.36 -15.14 -7.40
CA LYS A 119 -5.59 -15.89 -7.10
C LYS A 119 -5.63 -16.32 -5.63
N TRP A 120 -4.59 -16.99 -5.16
CA TRP A 120 -4.59 -17.54 -3.80
C TRP A 120 -4.45 -16.48 -2.72
N ILE A 121 -3.63 -15.43 -2.94
CA ILE A 121 -3.49 -14.36 -1.96
C ILE A 121 -4.80 -13.62 -1.75
N TYR A 122 -5.57 -13.36 -2.83
CA TYR A 122 -6.88 -12.73 -2.72
C TYR A 122 -7.94 -13.68 -2.15
N THR A 123 -7.91 -14.96 -2.49
CA THR A 123 -8.83 -15.94 -1.89
C THR A 123 -8.66 -16.00 -0.38
N PHE A 124 -7.43 -16.19 0.11
CA PHE A 124 -7.18 -16.21 1.55
C PHE A 124 -7.39 -14.84 2.20
N GLY A 125 -6.98 -13.77 1.53
CA GLY A 125 -7.21 -12.40 2.00
C GLY A 125 -8.70 -12.08 2.15
N PHE A 126 -9.52 -12.45 1.18
CA PHE A 126 -10.97 -12.29 1.24
C PHE A 126 -11.57 -13.02 2.45
N ILE A 127 -11.22 -14.29 2.65
CA ILE A 127 -11.70 -15.07 3.81
C ILE A 127 -11.30 -14.40 5.13
N MET A 128 -10.10 -13.82 5.21
CA MET A 128 -9.63 -13.14 6.41
C MET A 128 -10.29 -11.78 6.64
N VAL A 129 -10.61 -11.03 5.58
CA VAL A 129 -11.21 -9.69 5.68
C VAL A 129 -12.71 -9.74 5.85
N LEU A 130 -13.36 -10.75 5.29
CA LEU A 130 -14.82 -10.89 5.27
C LEU A 130 -15.49 -10.70 6.65
N PRO A 131 -15.01 -11.31 7.74
CA PRO A 131 -15.65 -11.15 9.04
C PRO A 131 -15.64 -9.70 9.56
N PHE A 132 -14.65 -8.90 9.16
CA PHE A 132 -14.50 -7.52 9.61
C PHE A 132 -15.33 -6.52 8.79
N GLY A 133 -15.60 -6.82 7.52
CA GLY A 133 -16.36 -5.94 6.63
C GLY A 133 -17.80 -6.41 6.37
N TRP A 134 -18.23 -7.51 6.99
CA TRP A 134 -19.53 -8.11 6.68
C TRP A 134 -20.71 -7.22 7.07
N ASN A 135 -20.66 -6.61 8.24
CA ASN A 135 -21.74 -5.76 8.73
C ASN A 135 -21.87 -4.49 7.90
N GLU A 136 -20.73 -3.85 7.56
CA GLU A 136 -20.69 -2.67 6.70
C GLU A 136 -21.18 -3.00 5.30
N PHE A 137 -20.83 -4.16 4.75
CA PHE A 137 -21.30 -4.62 3.45
C PHE A 137 -22.81 -4.81 3.41
N GLN A 138 -23.40 -5.39 4.47
CA GLN A 138 -24.86 -5.57 4.58
C GLN A 138 -25.59 -4.25 4.82
N ALA A 139 -24.95 -3.26 5.44
CA ALA A 139 -25.57 -1.95 5.68
C ALA A 139 -25.67 -1.07 4.42
N ILE A 140 -25.05 -1.47 3.30
CA ILE A 140 -25.11 -0.73 2.05
C ILE A 140 -26.46 -0.98 1.37
N GLU A 141 -27.22 0.08 1.14
CA GLU A 141 -28.42 0.04 0.32
C GLU A 141 -28.08 0.05 -1.17
N TRP A 142 -27.77 -1.11 -1.72
CA TRP A 142 -27.30 -1.26 -3.10
C TRP A 142 -28.27 -0.71 -4.17
N SER A 143 -29.56 -0.66 -3.87
CA SER A 143 -30.60 -0.17 -4.77
C SER A 143 -30.52 1.31 -5.08
N ILE A 144 -29.94 2.11 -4.16
CA ILE A 144 -29.82 3.57 -4.34
C ILE A 144 -28.42 3.99 -4.83
N VAL A 145 -27.49 3.04 -4.96
CA VAL A 145 -26.12 3.35 -5.40
C VAL A 145 -26.11 3.72 -6.89
N PRO A 146 -25.67 4.93 -7.26
CA PRO A 146 -25.60 5.35 -8.66
C PRO A 146 -24.64 4.49 -9.49
N THR A 147 -24.95 4.27 -10.77
CA THR A 147 -24.10 3.52 -11.71
C THR A 147 -22.67 4.06 -11.78
N THR A 148 -22.52 5.37 -11.64
CA THR A 148 -21.19 6.02 -11.61
C THR A 148 -20.31 5.53 -10.45
N ILE A 149 -20.90 5.16 -9.31
CA ILE A 149 -20.18 4.60 -8.17
C ILE A 149 -19.71 3.19 -8.49
N PHE A 150 -20.55 2.36 -9.13
CA PHE A 150 -20.13 1.01 -9.57
C PHE A 150 -18.96 1.07 -10.55
N LEU A 151 -18.95 2.02 -11.48
CA LEU A 151 -17.82 2.22 -12.40
C LEU A 151 -16.54 2.61 -11.66
N LYS A 152 -16.64 3.50 -10.66
CA LYS A 152 -15.50 3.88 -9.82
C LYS A 152 -14.98 2.69 -9.00
N ILE A 153 -15.88 1.90 -8.40
CA ILE A 153 -15.51 0.68 -7.68
C ILE A 153 -14.81 -0.30 -8.64
N GLY A 154 -15.37 -0.54 -9.82
CA GLY A 154 -14.78 -1.40 -10.85
C GLY A 154 -13.37 -0.92 -11.25
N PHE A 155 -13.19 0.38 -11.46
CA PHE A 155 -11.87 0.96 -11.75
C PHE A 155 -10.86 0.69 -10.62
N VAL A 156 -11.24 0.92 -9.37
CA VAL A 156 -10.36 0.67 -8.20
C VAL A 156 -10.01 -0.81 -8.08
N VAL A 157 -10.98 -1.70 -8.25
CA VAL A 157 -10.76 -3.15 -8.14
C VAL A 157 -9.84 -3.65 -9.25
N ILE A 158 -10.06 -3.23 -10.49
CA ILE A 158 -9.29 -3.73 -11.64
C ILE A 158 -7.89 -3.09 -11.68
N PHE A 159 -7.82 -1.77 -11.66
CA PHE A 159 -6.56 -1.05 -11.91
C PHE A 159 -5.75 -0.84 -10.63
N SER A 160 -6.37 -0.28 -9.58
CA SER A 160 -5.63 0.06 -8.35
C SER A 160 -5.35 -1.17 -7.48
N THR A 161 -6.18 -2.21 -7.57
CA THR A 161 -6.00 -3.41 -6.74
C THR A 161 -5.40 -4.55 -7.57
N PHE A 162 -6.16 -5.16 -8.47
CA PHE A 162 -5.70 -6.36 -9.18
C PHE A 162 -4.45 -6.12 -10.03
N LEU A 163 -4.49 -5.13 -10.92
CA LEU A 163 -3.38 -4.86 -11.85
C LEU A 163 -2.11 -4.40 -11.10
N THR A 164 -2.25 -3.56 -10.09
CA THR A 164 -1.13 -3.11 -9.26
C THR A 164 -0.44 -4.27 -8.55
N TYR A 165 -1.20 -5.16 -7.92
CA TYR A 165 -0.63 -6.35 -7.27
C TYR A 165 0.03 -7.28 -8.28
N LEU A 166 -0.62 -7.52 -9.42
CA LEU A 166 -0.06 -8.38 -10.48
C LEU A 166 1.28 -7.82 -11.00
N LEU A 167 1.33 -6.53 -11.34
CA LEU A 167 2.55 -5.88 -11.82
C LEU A 167 3.66 -5.87 -10.76
N ASN A 168 3.32 -5.63 -9.50
CA ASN A 168 4.27 -5.75 -8.39
C ASN A 168 4.85 -7.17 -8.29
N LEU A 169 4.01 -8.20 -8.42
CA LEU A 169 4.47 -9.59 -8.38
C LEU A 169 5.37 -9.94 -9.57
N VAL A 170 5.02 -9.48 -10.77
CA VAL A 170 5.85 -9.67 -11.96
C VAL A 170 7.20 -8.98 -11.78
N SER A 171 7.22 -7.74 -11.29
CA SER A 171 8.47 -7.01 -11.05
C SER A 171 9.34 -7.66 -9.97
N MET A 172 8.73 -8.32 -8.98
CA MET A 172 9.45 -9.06 -7.93
C MET A 172 10.23 -10.28 -8.44
N ARG A 173 9.99 -10.75 -9.64
CA ARG A 173 10.82 -11.80 -10.24
C ARG A 173 12.24 -11.31 -10.50
N GLU A 174 12.37 -10.11 -11.06
CA GLU A 174 13.65 -9.54 -11.47
C GLU A 174 14.22 -8.58 -10.40
N LEU A 175 13.35 -7.80 -9.77
CA LEU A 175 13.76 -6.74 -8.86
C LEU A 175 13.81 -7.21 -7.40
N LYS A 176 14.61 -6.50 -6.60
CA LYS A 176 14.65 -6.67 -5.15
C LYS A 176 13.50 -5.91 -4.48
N PRO A 177 13.01 -6.37 -3.32
CA PRO A 177 11.97 -5.68 -2.55
C PRO A 177 12.28 -4.20 -2.29
N THR A 178 13.53 -3.88 -1.97
CA THR A 178 14.01 -2.50 -1.76
C THR A 178 13.86 -1.63 -3.01
N THR A 179 14.09 -2.19 -4.20
CA THR A 179 13.93 -1.46 -5.46
C THR A 179 12.47 -1.18 -5.76
N VAL A 180 11.60 -2.18 -5.58
CA VAL A 180 10.15 -2.00 -5.78
C VAL A 180 9.58 -0.98 -4.80
N ALA A 181 9.99 -1.02 -3.53
CA ALA A 181 9.52 -0.09 -2.52
C ALA A 181 9.88 1.38 -2.82
N VAL A 182 11.03 1.65 -3.44
CA VAL A 182 11.47 3.03 -3.78
C VAL A 182 10.49 3.73 -4.74
N PHE A 183 9.79 2.97 -5.61
CA PHE A 183 8.78 3.55 -6.50
C PHE A 183 7.59 4.19 -5.78
N ILE A 184 7.39 3.89 -4.49
CA ILE A 184 6.39 4.58 -3.64
C ILE A 184 6.65 6.10 -3.60
N TYR A 185 7.90 6.53 -3.68
CA TYR A 185 8.25 7.97 -3.70
C TYR A 185 7.76 8.70 -4.97
N LEU A 186 7.43 7.98 -6.03
CA LEU A 186 6.86 8.58 -7.24
C LEU A 186 5.34 8.81 -7.13
N GLN A 187 4.68 8.19 -6.18
CA GLN A 187 3.22 8.32 -6.01
C GLN A 187 2.77 9.78 -5.81
N PRO A 188 3.36 10.57 -4.89
CA PRO A 188 2.98 11.97 -4.73
C PRO A 188 3.23 12.79 -6.00
N LEU A 189 4.35 12.53 -6.68
CA LEU A 189 4.69 13.23 -7.92
C LEU A 189 3.63 12.99 -9.00
N PHE A 190 3.28 11.73 -9.26
CA PHE A 190 2.23 11.41 -10.22
C PHE A 190 0.87 11.94 -9.79
N ALA A 191 0.53 11.83 -8.49
CA ALA A 191 -0.72 12.36 -7.96
C ALA A 191 -0.85 13.86 -8.24
N THR A 192 0.21 14.64 -8.00
CA THR A 192 0.25 16.08 -8.28
C THR A 192 0.12 16.36 -9.79
N ILE A 193 0.87 15.65 -10.65
CA ILE A 193 0.78 15.81 -12.10
C ILE A 193 -0.64 15.57 -12.59
N PHE A 194 -1.29 14.50 -12.14
CA PHE A 194 -2.67 14.20 -12.54
C PHE A 194 -3.67 15.19 -11.96
N ALA A 195 -3.52 15.64 -10.72
CA ALA A 195 -4.40 16.63 -10.10
C ALA A 195 -4.39 17.94 -10.88
N VAL A 196 -3.21 18.47 -11.19
CA VAL A 196 -3.02 19.68 -12.01
C VAL A 196 -3.56 19.47 -13.43
N SER A 197 -3.23 18.34 -14.08
CA SER A 197 -3.68 18.07 -15.46
C SER A 197 -5.20 17.94 -15.58
N LEU A 198 -5.88 17.54 -14.51
CA LEU A 198 -7.35 17.40 -14.45
C LEU A 198 -8.04 18.64 -13.90
N GLY A 199 -7.30 19.72 -13.61
CA GLY A 199 -7.85 20.97 -13.06
C GLY A 199 -8.52 20.79 -11.70
N LYS A 200 -8.01 19.86 -10.86
CA LYS A 200 -8.53 19.59 -9.52
C LYS A 200 -7.74 20.26 -8.42
N ASP A 201 -6.57 20.80 -8.73
CA ASP A 201 -5.72 21.63 -7.88
C ASP A 201 -5.18 22.79 -8.73
N ASP A 202 -5.37 24.00 -8.26
CA ASP A 202 -4.80 25.26 -8.76
C ASP A 202 -3.44 25.53 -8.11
#